data_d353997922ae89c645a3ed4a74463692
#
_entry.id   d353997922ae89c645a3ed4a74463692
#
_cell.length_a   1.000
_cell.length_b   1.000
_cell.length_c   1.000
_cell.angle_alpha   90.00
_cell.angle_beta   90.00
_cell.angle_gamma   90.00
#
_symmetry.space_group_name_H-M   'P 1'
#
loop_
_entity.id
_entity.type
_entity.pdbx_description
1 polymer ?
#
loop_
_entity_poly.entity_id
_entity_poly.type
_entity_poly.pdbx_seq_one_letter_code
_entity_poly.pdbx_strand_id
1 'polypeptide(L)'
;MNICLFFKEEVESGFNLKIKDDRANHILKILHKKEGDSFVAGVIDGMAGIATIQKIDQEFIYCSFKETSSGKPLNPLKMIIGFPRPIQLKRLLRDVAALGVCEVHLTGTELGEKSYMQSTLVEKGNAYKMLLDGTVQAGSTNVPKL
;
A
#
# COMPACT_ATOMS: atom_id res chain seq x y z
N MET A 1 9.71 -3.07 1.68
CA MET A 1 8.42 -3.54 1.07
C MET A 1 8.27 -5.02 1.35
N ASN A 2 7.25 -5.38 2.12
CA ASN A 2 6.99 -6.78 2.49
C ASN A 2 6.03 -7.48 1.53
N ILE A 3 5.31 -6.72 0.72
CA ILE A 3 4.42 -7.20 -0.33
C ILE A 3 4.40 -6.17 -1.47
N CYS A 4 4.33 -6.64 -2.71
CA CYS A 4 4.09 -5.79 -3.87
C CYS A 4 2.60 -5.77 -4.16
N LEU A 5 1.96 -4.63 -3.99
CA LEU A 5 0.53 -4.46 -4.22
C LEU A 5 0.23 -3.90 -5.60
N PHE A 6 -0.75 -4.52 -6.25
CA PHE A 6 -1.31 -4.12 -7.53
C PHE A 6 -2.72 -3.57 -7.35
N PHE A 7 -3.05 -2.54 -8.09
CA PHE A 7 -4.44 -2.10 -8.20
C PHE A 7 -5.25 -3.12 -9.02
N LYS A 8 -6.53 -3.23 -8.72
CA LYS A 8 -7.41 -4.18 -9.41
C LYS A 8 -7.42 -3.95 -10.92
N GLU A 9 -7.40 -2.69 -11.34
CA GLU A 9 -7.40 -2.28 -12.75
C GLU A 9 -6.09 -2.67 -13.47
N GLU A 10 -4.97 -2.67 -12.75
CA GLU A 10 -3.67 -3.05 -13.32
C GLU A 10 -3.60 -4.52 -13.70
N VAL A 11 -4.27 -5.39 -12.93
CA VAL A 11 -4.17 -6.84 -13.11
C VAL A 11 -5.10 -7.41 -14.16
N GLU A 12 -5.98 -6.60 -14.73
CA GLU A 12 -6.84 -7.01 -15.85
C GLU A 12 -6.02 -7.41 -17.09
N SER A 13 -4.84 -6.80 -17.28
CA SER A 13 -3.90 -7.11 -18.36
C SER A 13 -2.71 -7.99 -17.92
N GLY A 14 -2.72 -8.49 -16.69
CA GLY A 14 -1.64 -9.29 -16.10
C GLY A 14 -0.84 -8.54 -15.02
N PHE A 15 -0.04 -9.28 -14.28
CA PHE A 15 0.79 -8.75 -13.19
C PHE A 15 2.10 -8.16 -13.72
N ASN A 16 2.01 -7.13 -14.54
CA ASN A 16 3.15 -6.50 -15.20
C ASN A 16 3.45 -5.14 -14.55
N LEU A 17 4.73 -4.83 -14.40
CA LEU A 17 5.20 -3.54 -13.88
C LEU A 17 6.06 -2.84 -14.92
N LYS A 18 5.83 -1.54 -15.11
CA LYS A 18 6.76 -0.71 -15.88
C LYS A 18 8.10 -0.62 -15.16
N ILE A 19 9.19 -0.68 -15.90
CA ILE A 19 10.56 -0.59 -15.34
C ILE A 19 10.77 0.69 -14.52
N LYS A 20 10.11 1.79 -14.91
CA LYS A 20 10.18 3.09 -14.21
C LYS A 20 9.31 3.17 -12.95
N ASP A 21 8.47 2.19 -12.69
CA ASP A 21 7.64 2.13 -11.49
C ASP A 21 8.52 1.92 -10.24
N ASP A 22 8.18 2.58 -9.14
CA ASP A 22 8.93 2.46 -7.88
C ASP A 22 8.94 1.03 -7.36
N ARG A 23 7.86 0.27 -7.56
CA ARG A 23 7.78 -1.16 -7.19
C ARG A 23 8.78 -1.97 -7.98
N ALA A 24 8.90 -1.73 -9.29
CA ALA A 24 9.88 -2.38 -10.15
C ALA A 24 11.32 -2.05 -9.74
N ASN A 25 11.59 -0.79 -9.45
CA ASN A 25 12.88 -0.36 -8.94
C ASN A 25 13.26 -1.07 -7.63
N HIS A 26 12.31 -1.22 -6.72
CA HIS A 26 12.53 -1.94 -5.46
C HIS A 26 12.85 -3.42 -5.71
N ILE A 27 12.06 -4.09 -6.57
CA ILE A 27 12.24 -5.51 -6.90
C ILE A 27 13.61 -5.75 -7.55
N LEU A 28 14.01 -4.91 -8.51
CA LEU A 28 15.24 -5.13 -9.28
C LEU A 28 16.49 -4.65 -8.53
N LYS A 29 16.45 -3.46 -7.92
CA LYS A 29 17.64 -2.81 -7.37
C LYS A 29 17.83 -3.03 -5.88
N ILE A 30 16.77 -3.20 -5.12
CA ILE A 30 16.84 -3.41 -3.67
C ILE A 30 16.79 -4.89 -3.33
N LEU A 31 15.85 -5.62 -3.89
CA LEU A 31 15.73 -7.08 -3.67
C LEU A 31 16.61 -7.90 -4.61
N HIS A 32 17.21 -7.29 -5.62
CA HIS A 32 18.08 -7.94 -6.61
C HIS A 32 17.43 -9.15 -7.29
N LYS A 33 16.14 -9.07 -7.54
CA LYS A 33 15.39 -10.13 -8.23
C LYS A 33 15.67 -10.09 -9.73
N LYS A 34 15.62 -11.27 -10.34
CA LYS A 34 15.85 -11.50 -11.77
C LYS A 34 14.81 -12.47 -12.32
N GLU A 35 14.85 -12.73 -13.62
CA GLU A 35 13.99 -13.74 -14.26
C GLU A 35 14.06 -15.08 -13.53
N GLY A 36 12.90 -15.68 -13.27
CA GLY A 36 12.74 -16.91 -12.50
C GLY A 36 12.56 -16.71 -11.00
N ASP A 37 12.90 -15.54 -10.47
CA ASP A 37 12.73 -15.24 -9.05
C ASP A 37 11.28 -14.88 -8.73
N SER A 38 10.90 -15.09 -7.47
CA SER A 38 9.56 -14.82 -6.96
C SER A 38 9.59 -13.78 -5.85
N PHE A 39 8.47 -13.11 -5.67
CA PHE A 39 8.24 -12.17 -4.57
C PHE A 39 6.80 -12.22 -4.11
N VAL A 40 6.55 -11.80 -2.86
CA VAL A 40 5.20 -11.73 -2.30
C VAL A 40 4.44 -10.60 -2.96
N ALA A 41 3.26 -10.88 -3.47
CA ALA A 41 2.42 -9.93 -4.16
C ALA A 41 0.95 -10.08 -3.76
N GLY A 42 0.14 -9.10 -4.10
CA GLY A 42 -1.29 -9.14 -3.87
C GLY A 42 -2.03 -8.06 -4.63
N VAL A 43 -3.34 -8.16 -4.62
CA VAL A 43 -4.25 -7.14 -5.15
C VAL A 43 -4.81 -6.35 -3.98
N ILE A 44 -4.82 -5.05 -4.08
CA ILE A 44 -5.36 -4.16 -3.04
C ILE A 44 -6.81 -4.56 -2.74
N ASP A 45 -7.11 -4.78 -1.46
CA ASP A 45 -8.39 -5.26 -0.94
C ASP A 45 -8.83 -6.60 -1.55
N GLY A 46 -7.87 -7.42 -1.97
CA GLY A 46 -8.11 -8.69 -2.63
C GLY A 46 -7.13 -9.77 -2.19
N MET A 47 -6.88 -10.71 -3.10
CA MET A 47 -6.06 -11.89 -2.84
C MET A 47 -4.58 -11.54 -2.65
N ALA A 48 -3.92 -12.31 -1.81
CA ALA A 48 -2.47 -12.34 -1.65
C ALA A 48 -1.88 -13.62 -2.24
N GLY A 49 -0.62 -13.57 -2.65
CA GLY A 49 0.03 -14.72 -3.24
C GLY A 49 1.49 -14.46 -3.60
N ILE A 50 1.96 -15.21 -4.57
CA ILE A 50 3.34 -15.17 -5.05
C ILE A 50 3.34 -14.79 -6.53
N ALA A 51 4.10 -13.76 -6.86
CA ALA A 51 4.41 -13.40 -8.23
C ALA A 51 5.77 -13.96 -8.62
N THR A 52 5.88 -14.48 -9.83
CA THR A 52 7.13 -14.99 -10.39
C THR A 52 7.49 -14.22 -11.65
N ILE A 53 8.72 -13.71 -11.71
CA ILE A 53 9.21 -12.94 -12.85
C ILE A 53 9.47 -13.92 -13.99
N GLN A 54 8.74 -13.76 -15.10
CA GLN A 54 8.90 -14.59 -16.29
C GLN A 54 9.83 -13.97 -17.31
N LYS A 55 9.79 -12.65 -17.44
CA LYS A 55 10.60 -11.89 -18.39
C LYS A 55 10.82 -10.47 -17.91
N ILE A 56 11.99 -9.93 -18.17
CA ILE A 56 12.34 -8.54 -17.98
C ILE A 56 12.83 -7.99 -19.32
N ASP A 57 12.22 -6.93 -19.81
CA ASP A 57 12.69 -6.21 -20.97
C ASP A 57 12.97 -4.73 -20.61
N GLN A 58 13.13 -3.87 -21.61
CA GLN A 58 13.44 -2.45 -21.41
C GLN A 58 12.25 -1.64 -20.88
N GLU A 59 11.02 -2.14 -21.00
CA GLU A 59 9.79 -1.44 -20.65
C GLU A 59 9.06 -2.04 -19.47
N PHE A 60 9.06 -3.37 -19.32
CA PHE A 60 8.26 -4.08 -18.33
C PHE A 60 8.99 -5.23 -17.64
N ILE A 61 8.52 -5.50 -16.41
CA ILE A 61 8.68 -6.80 -15.75
C ILE A 61 7.36 -7.55 -15.95
N TYR A 62 7.42 -8.73 -16.55
CA TYR A 62 6.26 -9.60 -16.77
C TYR A 62 6.24 -10.68 -15.71
N CYS A 63 5.16 -10.77 -14.96
CA CYS A 63 5.00 -11.73 -13.87
C CYS A 63 3.78 -12.62 -14.06
N SER A 64 3.91 -13.87 -13.61
CA SER A 64 2.77 -14.72 -13.29
C SER A 64 2.40 -14.55 -11.82
N PHE A 65 1.14 -14.79 -11.47
CA PHE A 65 0.66 -14.66 -10.10
C PHE A 65 -0.10 -15.92 -9.68
N LYS A 66 0.24 -16.46 -8.50
CA LYS A 66 -0.45 -17.56 -7.87
C LYS A 66 -1.05 -17.11 -6.55
N GLU A 67 -2.38 -17.12 -6.46
CA GLU A 67 -3.10 -16.82 -5.23
C GLU A 67 -2.83 -17.88 -4.16
N THR A 68 -2.57 -17.44 -2.93
CA THR A 68 -2.35 -18.33 -1.79
C THR A 68 -3.30 -18.09 -0.63
N SER A 69 -3.87 -16.88 -0.53
CA SER A 69 -4.82 -16.53 0.53
C SER A 69 -5.67 -15.32 0.13
N SER A 70 -6.70 -15.05 0.92
CA SER A 70 -7.53 -13.84 0.79
C SER A 70 -6.89 -12.58 1.42
N GLY A 71 -5.63 -12.66 1.83
CA GLY A 71 -4.95 -11.60 2.56
C GLY A 71 -5.25 -11.61 4.07
N LYS A 72 -4.50 -10.82 4.82
CA LYS A 72 -4.74 -10.66 6.26
C LYS A 72 -5.99 -9.82 6.48
N PRO A 73 -6.96 -10.28 7.30
CA PRO A 73 -8.12 -9.46 7.64
C PRO A 73 -7.68 -8.25 8.47
N LEU A 74 -8.39 -7.13 8.30
CA LEU A 74 -8.24 -5.99 9.20
C LEU A 74 -8.89 -6.30 10.55
N ASN A 75 -8.31 -5.74 11.62
CA ASN A 75 -8.91 -5.84 12.95
C ASN A 75 -10.20 -5.00 13.00
N PRO A 76 -11.28 -5.47 13.64
CA PRO A 76 -12.55 -4.75 13.72
C PRO A 76 -12.44 -3.55 14.68
N LEU A 77 -11.51 -2.65 14.40
CA LEU A 77 -11.20 -1.48 15.20
C LEU A 77 -11.40 -0.22 14.36
N LYS A 78 -12.21 0.69 14.86
CA LYS A 78 -12.38 2.04 14.32
C LYS A 78 -11.68 3.04 15.24
N MET A 79 -10.92 3.95 14.68
CA MET A 79 -10.23 4.99 15.41
C MET A 79 -10.75 6.37 15.01
N ILE A 80 -11.00 7.20 15.99
CA ILE A 80 -11.30 8.63 15.82
C ILE A 80 -10.09 9.41 16.31
N ILE A 81 -9.49 10.22 15.45
CA ILE A 81 -8.23 10.90 15.72
C ILE A 81 -8.38 12.39 15.41
N GLY A 82 -8.05 13.22 16.39
CA GLY A 82 -7.92 14.67 16.17
C GLY A 82 -6.76 14.97 15.22
N PHE A 83 -6.94 15.92 14.31
CA PHE A 83 -5.89 16.26 13.33
C PHE A 83 -4.59 16.66 14.02
N PRO A 84 -3.52 15.85 13.91
CA PRO A 84 -2.19 16.24 14.35
C PRO A 84 -1.50 17.10 13.27
N ARG A 85 -0.29 17.55 13.56
CA ARG A 85 0.57 18.19 12.54
C ARG A 85 0.74 17.28 11.33
N PRO A 86 0.81 17.82 10.10
CA PRO A 86 0.87 17.01 8.88
C PRO A 86 1.99 15.96 8.87
N ILE A 87 3.16 16.28 9.39
CA ILE A 87 4.26 15.32 9.47
C ILE A 87 3.97 14.14 10.43
N GLN A 88 3.27 14.41 11.52
CA GLN A 88 2.84 13.37 12.47
C GLN A 88 1.69 12.55 11.88
N LEU A 89 0.77 13.17 11.13
CA LEU A 89 -0.32 12.49 10.45
C LEU A 89 0.21 11.45 9.45
N LYS A 90 1.25 11.76 8.69
CA LYS A 90 1.90 10.81 7.79
C LYS A 90 2.37 9.54 8.50
N ARG A 91 3.04 9.71 9.64
CA ARG A 91 3.51 8.57 10.45
C ARG A 91 2.36 7.78 11.02
N LEU A 92 1.40 8.49 11.60
CA LEU A 92 0.22 7.89 12.22
C LEU A 92 -0.57 7.02 11.23
N LEU A 93 -0.84 7.52 10.03
CA LEU A 93 -1.57 6.77 9.00
C LEU A 93 -0.82 5.50 8.58
N ARG A 94 0.50 5.56 8.44
CA ARG A 94 1.31 4.37 8.18
C ARG A 94 1.25 3.36 9.33
N ASP A 95 1.35 3.84 10.55
CA ASP A 95 1.36 2.98 11.74
C ASP A 95 -0.01 2.30 11.96
N VAL A 96 -1.11 3.02 11.84
CA VAL A 96 -2.45 2.43 11.98
C VAL A 96 -2.76 1.43 10.88
N ALA A 97 -2.29 1.67 9.65
CA ALA A 97 -2.41 0.71 8.56
C ALA A 97 -1.56 -0.54 8.82
N ALA A 98 -0.32 -0.37 9.28
CA ALA A 98 0.56 -1.49 9.64
C ALA A 98 -0.01 -2.35 10.78
N LEU A 99 -0.74 -1.74 11.72
CA LEU A 99 -1.42 -2.44 12.80
C LEU A 99 -2.74 -3.10 12.38
N GLY A 100 -3.20 -2.84 11.15
CA GLY A 100 -4.42 -3.45 10.62
C GLY A 100 -5.71 -2.86 11.17
N VAL A 101 -5.72 -1.57 11.50
CA VAL A 101 -6.95 -0.85 11.88
C VAL A 101 -7.93 -0.85 10.71
N CYS A 102 -9.20 -1.13 10.96
CA CYS A 102 -10.19 -1.24 9.89
C CYS A 102 -10.60 0.13 9.31
N GLU A 103 -10.76 1.11 10.17
CA GLU A 103 -11.31 2.41 9.78
C GLU A 103 -10.75 3.53 10.65
N VAL A 104 -10.37 4.64 10.02
CA VAL A 104 -9.85 5.83 10.68
C VAL A 104 -10.71 7.03 10.32
N HIS A 105 -11.15 7.77 11.33
CA HIS A 105 -11.85 9.04 11.18
C HIS A 105 -10.96 10.17 11.68
N LEU A 106 -10.62 11.11 10.81
CA LEU A 106 -9.93 12.32 11.20
C LEU A 106 -10.95 13.41 11.51
N THR A 107 -10.82 14.05 12.65
CA THR A 107 -11.75 15.09 13.09
C THR A 107 -11.02 16.33 13.56
N GLY A 108 -11.63 17.49 13.36
CA GLY A 108 -11.21 18.71 14.03
C GLY A 108 -11.48 18.64 15.52
N THR A 109 -10.67 19.33 16.31
CA THR A 109 -10.87 19.48 17.75
C THR A 109 -11.01 20.96 18.11
N GLU A 110 -11.70 21.25 19.20
CA GLU A 110 -11.98 22.63 19.64
C GLU A 110 -10.71 23.48 19.76
N LEU A 111 -9.67 22.91 20.34
CA LEU A 111 -8.37 23.55 20.53
C LEU A 111 -7.33 23.22 19.44
N GLY A 112 -7.75 22.50 18.40
CA GLY A 112 -6.86 22.09 17.31
C GLY A 112 -6.56 23.23 16.34
N GLU A 113 -5.35 23.19 15.76
CA GLU A 113 -4.94 24.15 14.72
C GLU A 113 -5.72 23.89 13.43
N LYS A 114 -6.56 24.84 13.03
CA LYS A 114 -7.43 24.71 11.84
C LYS A 114 -6.67 24.45 10.54
N SER A 115 -5.46 24.99 10.42
CA SER A 115 -4.63 24.79 9.23
C SER A 115 -4.24 23.32 8.99
N TYR A 116 -4.24 22.48 10.03
CA TYR A 116 -3.94 21.06 9.88
C TYR A 116 -4.98 20.30 9.06
N MET A 117 -6.25 20.71 9.17
CA MET A 117 -7.34 20.12 8.37
C MET A 117 -7.26 20.50 6.88
N GLN A 118 -6.58 21.61 6.58
CA GLN A 118 -6.40 22.14 5.22
C GLN A 118 -5.08 21.67 4.59
N SER A 119 -4.38 20.73 5.22
CA SER A 119 -3.11 20.23 4.68
C SER A 119 -3.31 19.48 3.35
N THR A 120 -2.36 19.63 2.44
CA THR A 120 -2.34 18.93 1.15
C THR A 120 -2.33 17.41 1.31
N LEU A 121 -2.01 16.91 2.50
CA LEU A 121 -2.02 15.48 2.80
C LEU A 121 -3.43 14.89 2.68
N VAL A 122 -4.46 15.65 3.10
CA VAL A 122 -5.85 15.19 3.07
C VAL A 122 -6.50 15.47 1.71
N GLU A 123 -6.20 16.63 1.11
CA GLU A 123 -6.86 17.12 -0.10
C GLU A 123 -6.54 16.36 -1.40
N LYS A 124 -5.39 15.70 -1.49
CA LYS A 124 -4.87 15.14 -2.75
C LYS A 124 -4.66 13.62 -2.75
N GLY A 125 -5.35 12.89 -1.90
CA GLY A 125 -5.17 11.43 -1.81
C GLY A 125 -3.82 10.99 -1.23
N ASN A 126 -3.00 11.92 -0.72
CA ASN A 126 -1.73 11.60 -0.08
C ASN A 126 -1.92 10.79 1.21
N ALA A 127 -3.05 10.98 1.91
CA ALA A 127 -3.41 10.20 3.08
C ALA A 127 -3.61 8.72 2.73
N TYR A 128 -4.30 8.43 1.63
CA TYR A 128 -4.46 7.07 1.14
C TYR A 128 -3.10 6.42 0.82
N LYS A 129 -2.18 7.16 0.22
CA LYS A 129 -0.82 6.67 -0.05
C LYS A 129 -0.10 6.27 1.24
N MET A 130 -0.26 7.02 2.32
CA MET A 130 0.34 6.67 3.61
C MET A 130 -0.27 5.41 4.21
N LEU A 131 -1.60 5.23 4.10
CA LEU A 131 -2.26 3.98 4.50
C LEU A 131 -1.77 2.81 3.66
N LEU A 132 -1.63 2.99 2.36
CA LEU A 132 -1.12 1.98 1.45
C LEU A 132 0.33 1.58 1.80
N ASP A 133 1.20 2.55 2.07
CA ASP A 133 2.59 2.31 2.49
C ASP A 133 2.64 1.47 3.78
N GLY A 134 1.79 1.76 4.77
CA GLY A 134 1.69 0.98 6.00
C GLY A 134 1.17 -0.44 5.74
N THR A 135 0.19 -0.59 4.86
CA THR A 135 -0.35 -1.88 4.44
C THR A 135 0.74 -2.74 3.79
N VAL A 136 1.53 -2.16 2.91
CA VAL A 136 2.69 -2.81 2.26
C VAL A 136 3.72 -3.27 3.30
N GLN A 137 4.04 -2.45 4.29
CA GLN A 137 4.98 -2.80 5.35
C GLN A 137 4.46 -3.95 6.23
N ALA A 138 3.17 -4.03 6.45
CA ALA A 138 2.54 -5.13 7.19
C ALA A 138 2.46 -6.44 6.39
N GLY A 139 2.75 -6.42 5.10
CA GLY A 139 2.54 -7.57 4.22
C GLY A 139 1.07 -7.93 4.05
N SER A 140 0.19 -6.93 4.10
CA SER A 140 -1.26 -7.08 3.94
C SER A 140 -1.72 -6.58 2.58
N THR A 141 -2.88 -7.05 2.14
CA THR A 141 -3.58 -6.53 0.95
C THR A 141 -4.71 -5.57 1.31
N ASN A 142 -5.17 -5.59 2.56
CA ASN A 142 -6.34 -4.82 2.99
C ASN A 142 -5.93 -3.45 3.54
N VAL A 143 -6.42 -2.40 2.91
CA VAL A 143 -6.14 -1.01 3.27
C VAL A 143 -7.25 -0.47 4.18
N PRO A 144 -6.91 0.18 5.31
CA PRO A 144 -7.92 0.83 6.15
C PRO A 144 -8.74 1.86 5.38
N LYS A 145 -9.99 2.05 5.77
CA LYS A 145 -10.82 3.16 5.30
C LYS A 145 -10.46 4.43 6.05
N LEU A 146 -10.47 5.55 5.35
CA LEU A 146 -10.26 6.88 5.90
C LEU A 146 -11.52 7.72 5.75
#